data_ed481fa11bc8b483b26dc73d81a005ed
#
_entry.id   ed481fa11bc8b483b26dc73d81a005ed
#
_cell.length_a   1.000
_cell.length_b   1.000
_cell.length_c   1.000
_cell.angle_alpha   90.00
_cell.angle_beta   90.00
_cell.angle_gamma   90.00
#
_symmetry.space_group_name_H-M   'P 1'
#
loop_
_entity.id
_entity.type
_entity.pdbx_description
1 polymer ?
#
loop_
_entity_poly.entity_id
_entity_poly.type
_entity_poly.pdbx_seq_one_letter_code
_entity_poly.pdbx_strand_id
1 'polypeptide(L)'
;MPPVYFFIIDVSYSAVASGMVSVVAASIKSCLDNLPGDERTLVGFLTFDSSLHFYNLKASLSQPQMLVVTELDDPFVPLPDDLLVNLRESRAVVDALLDAMPNNFAGTSQVESAMGPALQAAFMITSHIGGKLLLFQSSVPSLGVGKVKSRENPSAYGTEREAALRNPDDAFFKRYAAECSRVQITVDVFVMSMQYCDLASLAAIPRYTCGELYNYPGFMAQRDGAKLNAEIRHNLTRPTAWEAVMRVRCSKGLRISAFHGHFFNRSTDLLALPTCDPDKAFAMEIAHEEGVVQPGMAYVQCALLYTNSNGERRIRVHTMAVPVVSELSDLYNATDAGAMACMMAKLSVEKYLSSRLDETRQSLHLRLSGALKEFRLMNSSAAARTPNKFIFPETYKYLPIWTLGLMKCAAFRGGAKDVNADERIAVGHFLMAGGVDAVARLVYPAAFPLHNPSGPWGIEQEDGSVQLPPTVPLSMAWLEEGGAYLLDTGRLFVLWVGRAISPQWCVEVFGMEPTSLPQDTSGVTVEPGRDAPMSRRVNLVLRKLRAQRPLHQQVFVVRQGSGLDAHVLPYIVEDRSPSTQSYVEYMVLLHKSVMSK
;
A
#
# COMPACT_ATOMS: atom_id res chain seq x y z
N MET A 1 3.87 5.32 -27.24
CA MET A 1 2.54 4.92 -26.75
C MET A 1 1.82 6.16 -26.23
N PRO A 2 0.53 6.42 -26.55
CA PRO A 2 -0.26 7.44 -25.87
C PRO A 2 -0.61 6.99 -24.44
N PRO A 3 -0.90 7.90 -23.51
CA PRO A 3 -1.51 7.55 -22.24
C PRO A 3 -2.91 6.96 -22.46
N VAL A 4 -3.13 5.74 -22.00
CA VAL A 4 -4.43 5.05 -22.09
C VAL A 4 -4.92 4.75 -20.67
N TYR A 5 -6.11 5.19 -20.34
CA TYR A 5 -6.80 4.90 -19.08
C TYR A 5 -8.09 4.15 -19.39
N PHE A 6 -8.18 2.91 -18.93
CA PHE A 6 -9.36 2.08 -19.13
C PHE A 6 -9.98 1.71 -17.78
N PHE A 7 -11.21 2.13 -17.54
CA PHE A 7 -11.92 1.97 -16.29
C PHE A 7 -12.85 0.76 -16.34
N ILE A 8 -12.67 -0.17 -15.40
CA ILE A 8 -13.43 -1.43 -15.28
C ILE A 8 -14.17 -1.37 -13.94
N ILE A 9 -15.48 -1.17 -13.96
CA ILE A 9 -16.25 -0.79 -12.78
C ILE A 9 -17.35 -1.82 -12.50
N ASP A 10 -17.29 -2.43 -11.32
CA ASP A 10 -18.35 -3.28 -10.77
C ASP A 10 -19.62 -2.43 -10.54
N VAL A 11 -20.74 -2.87 -11.08
CA VAL A 11 -22.06 -2.23 -10.91
C VAL A 11 -23.09 -3.18 -10.31
N SER A 12 -22.62 -4.22 -9.63
CA SER A 12 -23.47 -5.14 -8.88
C SER A 12 -24.16 -4.46 -7.70
N TYR A 13 -25.11 -5.15 -7.10
CA TYR A 13 -25.87 -4.66 -5.96
C TYR A 13 -24.98 -4.13 -4.83
N SER A 14 -23.88 -4.84 -4.49
CA SER A 14 -22.97 -4.39 -3.44
C SER A 14 -22.26 -3.08 -3.79
N ALA A 15 -21.88 -2.89 -5.05
CA ALA A 15 -21.24 -1.68 -5.54
C ALA A 15 -22.19 -0.46 -5.46
N VAL A 16 -23.45 -0.67 -5.83
CA VAL A 16 -24.47 0.39 -5.81
C VAL A 16 -24.90 0.70 -4.38
N ALA A 17 -25.22 -0.33 -3.58
CA ALA A 17 -25.69 -0.17 -2.20
C ALA A 17 -24.66 0.50 -1.28
N SER A 18 -23.35 0.24 -1.48
CA SER A 18 -22.27 0.90 -0.73
C SER A 18 -22.01 2.36 -1.16
N GLY A 19 -22.59 2.80 -2.29
CA GLY A 19 -22.36 4.09 -2.91
C GLY A 19 -21.04 4.17 -3.71
N MET A 20 -20.37 3.03 -3.95
CA MET A 20 -19.11 2.95 -4.69
C MET A 20 -19.23 3.58 -6.08
N VAL A 21 -20.25 3.17 -6.87
CA VAL A 21 -20.44 3.63 -8.25
C VAL A 21 -20.50 5.16 -8.32
N SER A 22 -21.25 5.79 -7.41
CA SER A 22 -21.39 7.25 -7.37
C SER A 22 -20.09 7.96 -7.05
N VAL A 23 -19.34 7.45 -6.05
CA VAL A 23 -18.05 8.05 -5.66
C VAL A 23 -17.00 7.86 -6.76
N VAL A 24 -16.93 6.68 -7.38
CA VAL A 24 -15.99 6.39 -8.47
C VAL A 24 -16.27 7.28 -9.68
N ALA A 25 -17.52 7.34 -10.14
CA ALA A 25 -17.90 8.17 -11.29
C ALA A 25 -17.58 9.66 -11.05
N ALA A 26 -17.95 10.19 -9.89
CA ALA A 26 -17.67 11.59 -9.52
C ALA A 26 -16.15 11.86 -9.40
N SER A 27 -15.41 10.92 -8.82
CA SER A 27 -13.94 11.05 -8.65
C SER A 27 -13.22 11.05 -10.00
N ILE A 28 -13.55 10.11 -10.90
CA ILE A 28 -13.00 10.07 -12.25
C ILE A 28 -13.30 11.38 -12.98
N LYS A 29 -14.57 11.80 -12.99
CA LYS A 29 -15.01 13.04 -13.65
C LYS A 29 -14.19 14.24 -13.18
N SER A 30 -13.97 14.36 -11.87
CA SER A 30 -13.19 15.47 -11.28
C SER A 30 -11.71 15.48 -11.68
N CYS A 31 -11.19 14.39 -12.21
CA CYS A 31 -9.77 14.23 -12.57
C CYS A 31 -9.50 14.37 -14.07
N LEU A 32 -10.52 14.31 -14.93
CA LEU A 32 -10.35 14.23 -16.39
C LEU A 32 -9.52 15.37 -16.98
N ASP A 33 -9.65 16.59 -16.43
CA ASP A 33 -8.89 17.77 -16.89
C ASP A 33 -7.42 17.74 -16.46
N ASN A 34 -7.08 16.90 -15.50
CA ASN A 34 -5.74 16.80 -14.92
C ASN A 34 -5.03 15.48 -15.30
N LEU A 35 -5.59 14.69 -16.19
CA LEU A 35 -4.95 13.47 -16.68
C LEU A 35 -3.68 13.83 -17.46
N PRO A 36 -2.51 13.21 -17.15
CA PRO A 36 -1.29 13.46 -17.91
C PRO A 36 -1.42 13.01 -19.37
N GLY A 37 -0.96 13.83 -20.32
CA GLY A 37 -0.91 13.49 -21.73
C GLY A 37 -1.72 14.38 -22.67
N ASP A 38 -2.47 15.33 -22.10
CA ASP A 38 -3.22 16.36 -22.82
C ASP A 38 -4.03 15.79 -24.02
N GLU A 39 -3.74 16.27 -25.22
CA GLU A 39 -4.44 15.87 -26.46
C GLU A 39 -4.23 14.40 -26.86
N ARG A 40 -3.25 13.72 -26.28
CA ARG A 40 -2.91 12.32 -26.60
C ARG A 40 -3.66 11.29 -25.74
N THR A 41 -4.34 11.74 -24.68
CA THR A 41 -4.95 10.85 -23.69
C THR A 41 -6.16 10.13 -24.28
N LEU A 42 -6.14 8.80 -24.17
CA LEU A 42 -7.24 7.92 -24.55
C LEU A 42 -7.93 7.39 -23.30
N VAL A 43 -9.26 7.31 -23.35
CA VAL A 43 -10.06 6.75 -22.26
C VAL A 43 -11.06 5.72 -22.79
N GLY A 44 -11.37 4.72 -21.95
CA GLY A 44 -12.40 3.73 -22.22
C GLY A 44 -13.05 3.28 -20.92
N PHE A 45 -14.28 2.77 -21.04
CA PHE A 45 -15.09 2.34 -19.91
C PHE A 45 -15.74 0.99 -20.19
N LEU A 46 -15.75 0.15 -19.17
CA LEU A 46 -16.45 -1.12 -19.12
C LEU A 46 -17.07 -1.25 -17.71
N THR A 47 -18.36 -1.49 -17.62
CA THR A 47 -18.96 -1.89 -16.35
C THR A 47 -19.37 -3.35 -16.41
N PHE A 48 -19.46 -4.00 -15.24
CA PHE A 48 -19.82 -5.41 -15.18
C PHE A 48 -20.60 -5.75 -13.91
N ASP A 49 -21.45 -6.75 -14.04
CA ASP A 49 -22.13 -7.47 -12.97
C ASP A 49 -22.18 -8.96 -13.34
N SER A 50 -23.33 -9.53 -13.65
CA SER A 50 -23.50 -10.85 -14.27
C SER A 50 -23.30 -10.83 -15.80
N SER A 51 -23.05 -9.66 -16.38
CA SER A 51 -22.83 -9.39 -17.80
C SER A 51 -21.77 -8.29 -17.98
N LEU A 52 -21.33 -8.08 -19.21
CA LEU A 52 -20.37 -7.04 -19.56
C LEU A 52 -21.10 -5.91 -20.30
N HIS A 53 -20.86 -4.66 -19.88
CA HIS A 53 -21.47 -3.48 -20.48
C HIS A 53 -20.36 -2.61 -21.10
N PHE A 54 -20.30 -2.59 -22.42
CA PHE A 54 -19.37 -1.79 -23.22
C PHE A 54 -19.99 -0.45 -23.58
N TYR A 55 -19.18 0.59 -23.68
CA TYR A 55 -19.64 1.93 -23.99
C TYR A 55 -18.98 2.48 -25.25
N ASN A 56 -19.79 2.75 -26.28
CA ASN A 56 -19.37 3.56 -27.41
C ASN A 56 -19.48 5.04 -27.03
N LEU A 57 -18.33 5.72 -27.05
CA LEU A 57 -18.18 7.10 -26.58
C LEU A 57 -17.68 8.04 -27.71
N LYS A 58 -17.94 7.69 -28.95
CA LYS A 58 -17.53 8.54 -30.10
C LYS A 58 -18.03 9.97 -29.95
N ALA A 59 -17.19 10.94 -30.29
CA ALA A 59 -17.50 12.38 -30.26
C ALA A 59 -18.73 12.77 -31.10
N SER A 60 -19.07 11.97 -32.12
CA SER A 60 -20.26 12.18 -32.97
C SER A 60 -21.59 11.82 -32.30
N LEU A 61 -21.57 11.15 -31.15
CA LEU A 61 -22.76 10.76 -30.42
C LEU A 61 -23.23 11.88 -29.51
N SER A 62 -24.55 12.04 -29.37
CA SER A 62 -25.17 12.95 -28.40
C SER A 62 -25.25 12.35 -27.00
N GLN A 63 -25.25 11.04 -26.91
CA GLN A 63 -25.33 10.26 -25.65
C GLN A 63 -24.47 8.99 -25.76
N PRO A 64 -23.93 8.48 -24.66
CA PRO A 64 -23.19 7.22 -24.67
C PRO A 64 -24.12 6.06 -25.07
N GLN A 65 -23.61 5.13 -25.87
CA GLN A 65 -24.33 3.91 -26.23
C GLN A 65 -23.76 2.73 -25.44
N MET A 66 -24.61 2.05 -24.69
CA MET A 66 -24.28 0.85 -23.93
C MET A 66 -24.61 -0.41 -24.76
N LEU A 67 -23.64 -1.32 -24.86
CA LEU A 67 -23.80 -2.63 -25.50
C LEU A 67 -23.55 -3.71 -24.44
N VAL A 68 -24.51 -4.60 -24.26
CA VAL A 68 -24.47 -5.65 -23.23
C VAL A 68 -24.10 -6.98 -23.86
N VAL A 69 -23.10 -7.64 -23.27
CA VAL A 69 -22.63 -8.98 -23.66
C VAL A 69 -22.82 -9.90 -22.46
N THR A 70 -23.61 -10.95 -22.65
CA THR A 70 -23.92 -11.95 -21.61
C THR A 70 -23.10 -13.24 -21.73
N GLU A 71 -22.41 -13.43 -22.85
CA GLU A 71 -21.48 -14.56 -23.04
C GLU A 71 -20.17 -14.29 -22.31
N LEU A 72 -19.87 -15.08 -21.29
CA LEU A 72 -18.75 -14.89 -20.39
C LEU A 72 -17.58 -15.86 -20.61
N ASP A 73 -17.84 -17.00 -21.24
CA ASP A 73 -16.81 -18.02 -21.45
C ASP A 73 -15.87 -17.63 -22.59
N ASP A 74 -16.39 -17.00 -23.63
CA ASP A 74 -15.63 -16.38 -24.74
C ASP A 74 -16.18 -14.99 -25.01
N PRO A 75 -15.79 -13.96 -24.23
CA PRO A 75 -16.42 -12.67 -24.31
C PRO A 75 -16.12 -11.99 -25.64
N PHE A 76 -17.19 -11.68 -26.36
CA PHE A 76 -17.14 -10.91 -27.61
C PHE A 76 -16.95 -9.43 -27.31
N VAL A 77 -15.98 -8.77 -27.98
CA VAL A 77 -15.78 -7.33 -27.90
C VAL A 77 -16.54 -6.64 -29.05
N PRO A 78 -17.66 -5.94 -28.76
CA PRO A 78 -18.37 -5.21 -29.78
C PRO A 78 -17.59 -3.93 -30.15
N LEU A 79 -17.63 -3.52 -31.41
CA LEU A 79 -17.07 -2.26 -31.91
C LEU A 79 -15.63 -1.97 -31.39
N PRO A 80 -14.65 -2.86 -31.62
CA PRO A 80 -13.33 -2.77 -30.97
C PRO A 80 -12.61 -1.44 -31.22
N ASP A 81 -12.84 -0.76 -32.36
CA ASP A 81 -12.22 0.51 -32.70
C ASP A 81 -12.85 1.73 -32.00
N ASP A 82 -14.01 1.56 -31.35
CA ASP A 82 -14.84 2.65 -30.81
C ASP A 82 -14.90 2.68 -29.28
N LEU A 83 -14.26 1.72 -28.60
CA LEU A 83 -14.26 1.59 -27.15
C LEU A 83 -13.14 2.35 -26.45
N LEU A 84 -12.12 2.78 -27.20
CA LEU A 84 -11.07 3.70 -26.77
C LEU A 84 -11.22 5.00 -27.56
N VAL A 85 -11.47 6.10 -26.87
CA VAL A 85 -11.70 7.41 -27.50
C VAL A 85 -10.71 8.44 -27.02
N ASN A 86 -10.43 9.43 -27.87
CA ASN A 86 -9.68 10.60 -27.43
C ASN A 86 -10.51 11.41 -26.45
N LEU A 87 -9.95 11.65 -25.25
CA LEU A 87 -10.68 12.32 -24.17
C LEU A 87 -11.12 13.74 -24.55
N ARG A 88 -10.26 14.49 -25.26
CA ARG A 88 -10.55 15.87 -25.65
C ARG A 88 -11.73 15.94 -26.62
N GLU A 89 -11.73 15.04 -27.60
CA GLU A 89 -12.79 15.00 -28.63
C GLU A 89 -14.11 14.50 -28.08
N SER A 90 -14.07 13.48 -27.22
CA SER A 90 -15.27 12.80 -26.67
C SER A 90 -15.69 13.30 -25.30
N ARG A 91 -15.14 14.42 -24.80
CA ARG A 91 -15.33 14.89 -23.43
C ARG A 91 -16.80 14.98 -23.01
N ALA A 92 -17.66 15.55 -23.83
CA ALA A 92 -19.07 15.71 -23.50
C ALA A 92 -19.80 14.36 -23.34
N VAL A 93 -19.46 13.37 -24.16
CA VAL A 93 -20.07 12.03 -24.11
C VAL A 93 -19.54 11.25 -22.88
N VAL A 94 -18.27 11.42 -22.54
CA VAL A 94 -17.67 10.83 -21.33
C VAL A 94 -18.29 11.43 -20.06
N ASP A 95 -18.44 12.76 -20.00
CA ASP A 95 -19.12 13.42 -18.88
C ASP A 95 -20.57 12.94 -18.72
N ALA A 96 -21.31 12.81 -19.84
CA ALA A 96 -22.67 12.28 -19.83
C ALA A 96 -22.74 10.83 -19.33
N LEU A 97 -21.77 9.97 -19.68
CA LEU A 97 -21.70 8.62 -19.14
C LEU A 97 -21.52 8.63 -17.63
N LEU A 98 -20.54 9.39 -17.13
CA LEU A 98 -20.22 9.42 -15.70
C LEU A 98 -21.36 10.00 -14.85
N ASP A 99 -22.11 10.97 -15.39
CA ASP A 99 -23.29 11.53 -14.72
C ASP A 99 -24.47 10.53 -14.70
N ALA A 100 -24.66 9.77 -15.76
CA ALA A 100 -25.76 8.83 -15.89
C ALA A 100 -25.52 7.49 -15.17
N MET A 101 -24.24 7.07 -15.04
CA MET A 101 -23.86 5.74 -14.54
C MET A 101 -24.49 5.38 -13.19
N PRO A 102 -24.48 6.22 -12.14
CA PRO A 102 -25.11 5.88 -10.87
C PRO A 102 -26.62 5.61 -11.00
N ASN A 103 -27.30 6.38 -11.83
CA ASN A 103 -28.74 6.25 -12.04
C ASN A 103 -29.10 5.03 -12.89
N ASN A 104 -28.29 4.70 -13.89
CA ASN A 104 -28.51 3.56 -14.78
C ASN A 104 -28.54 2.23 -14.02
N PHE A 105 -27.80 2.13 -12.91
CA PHE A 105 -27.71 0.92 -12.11
C PHE A 105 -28.37 1.04 -10.72
N ALA A 106 -29.05 2.17 -10.40
CA ALA A 106 -29.64 2.42 -9.09
C ALA A 106 -30.60 1.33 -8.60
N GLY A 107 -31.29 0.67 -9.51
CA GLY A 107 -32.29 -0.39 -9.22
C GLY A 107 -31.75 -1.81 -9.39
N THR A 108 -30.43 -2.02 -9.53
CA THR A 108 -29.88 -3.36 -9.76
C THR A 108 -30.12 -4.30 -8.58
N SER A 109 -30.49 -5.54 -8.90
CA SER A 109 -30.55 -6.67 -7.96
C SER A 109 -29.48 -7.73 -8.23
N GLN A 110 -28.59 -7.49 -9.19
CA GLN A 110 -27.54 -8.43 -9.58
C GLN A 110 -26.46 -8.47 -8.50
N VAL A 111 -26.21 -9.66 -7.97
CA VAL A 111 -25.21 -9.89 -6.90
C VAL A 111 -23.93 -10.53 -7.42
N GLU A 112 -23.95 -11.03 -8.64
CA GLU A 112 -22.84 -11.75 -9.26
C GLU A 112 -21.80 -10.79 -9.85
N SER A 113 -20.56 -11.28 -9.99
CA SER A 113 -19.44 -10.52 -10.48
C SER A 113 -18.66 -11.28 -11.56
N ALA A 114 -18.75 -10.81 -12.81
CA ALA A 114 -18.02 -11.32 -13.96
C ALA A 114 -16.67 -10.60 -14.16
N MET A 115 -15.92 -10.38 -13.06
CA MET A 115 -14.65 -9.63 -13.08
C MET A 115 -13.63 -10.24 -14.06
N GLY A 116 -13.45 -11.56 -14.05
CA GLY A 116 -12.47 -12.21 -14.92
C GLY A 116 -12.74 -12.00 -16.41
N PRO A 117 -13.98 -12.26 -16.90
CA PRO A 117 -14.38 -11.91 -18.26
C PRO A 117 -14.23 -10.42 -18.58
N ALA A 118 -14.51 -9.50 -17.63
CA ALA A 118 -14.31 -8.07 -17.81
C ALA A 118 -12.83 -7.72 -18.01
N LEU A 119 -11.93 -8.36 -17.26
CA LEU A 119 -10.49 -8.20 -17.44
C LEU A 119 -10.02 -8.75 -18.79
N GLN A 120 -10.54 -9.91 -19.26
CA GLN A 120 -10.23 -10.45 -20.58
C GLN A 120 -10.68 -9.50 -21.69
N ALA A 121 -11.89 -8.96 -21.61
CA ALA A 121 -12.40 -7.99 -22.56
C ALA A 121 -11.56 -6.71 -22.59
N ALA A 122 -11.19 -6.17 -21.43
CA ALA A 122 -10.32 -5.00 -21.34
C ALA A 122 -8.93 -5.27 -21.92
N PHE A 123 -8.37 -6.47 -21.71
CA PHE A 123 -7.12 -6.89 -22.34
C PHE A 123 -7.23 -6.93 -23.87
N MET A 124 -8.31 -7.51 -24.41
CA MET A 124 -8.51 -7.55 -25.89
C MET A 124 -8.57 -6.15 -26.50
N ILE A 125 -9.24 -5.20 -25.83
CA ILE A 125 -9.34 -3.80 -26.27
C ILE A 125 -7.98 -3.09 -26.23
N THR A 126 -7.18 -3.31 -25.20
CA THR A 126 -5.98 -2.50 -24.92
C THR A 126 -4.67 -3.17 -25.34
N SER A 127 -4.65 -4.47 -25.65
CA SER A 127 -3.43 -5.25 -25.90
C SER A 127 -2.57 -4.76 -27.07
N HIS A 128 -3.16 -4.14 -28.08
CA HIS A 128 -2.47 -3.61 -29.25
C HIS A 128 -1.78 -2.26 -28.99
N ILE A 129 -2.15 -1.55 -27.93
CA ILE A 129 -1.64 -0.21 -27.63
C ILE A 129 -0.96 -0.14 -26.25
N GLY A 130 -1.36 -1.02 -25.30
CA GLY A 130 -0.96 -0.97 -23.92
C GLY A 130 -1.76 0.05 -23.11
N GLY A 131 -1.40 0.28 -21.83
CA GLY A 131 -2.08 1.27 -21.01
C GLY A 131 -2.23 0.91 -19.56
N LYS A 132 -3.12 1.62 -18.90
CA LYS A 132 -3.45 1.48 -17.47
C LYS A 132 -4.90 1.08 -17.33
N LEU A 133 -5.14 -0.11 -16.78
CA LEU A 133 -6.45 -0.59 -16.39
C LEU A 133 -6.69 -0.23 -14.93
N LEU A 134 -7.86 0.32 -14.61
CA LEU A 134 -8.29 0.61 -13.24
C LEU A 134 -9.52 -0.23 -12.94
N LEU A 135 -9.34 -1.26 -12.13
CA LEU A 135 -10.40 -2.18 -11.70
C LEU A 135 -10.99 -1.71 -10.37
N PHE A 136 -12.30 -1.50 -10.34
CA PHE A 136 -13.08 -1.19 -9.14
C PHE A 136 -13.99 -2.37 -8.83
N GLN A 137 -13.73 -3.07 -7.72
CA GLN A 137 -14.37 -4.34 -7.35
C GLN A 137 -15.03 -4.22 -5.98
N SER A 138 -16.28 -4.70 -5.86
CA SER A 138 -17.03 -4.64 -4.59
C SER A 138 -17.32 -5.98 -3.94
N SER A 139 -17.16 -7.08 -4.67
CA SER A 139 -17.53 -8.42 -4.23
C SER A 139 -16.51 -9.47 -4.71
N VAL A 140 -16.69 -10.71 -4.26
CA VAL A 140 -15.87 -11.85 -4.76
C VAL A 140 -16.21 -12.11 -6.22
N PRO A 141 -15.20 -12.29 -7.11
CA PRO A 141 -15.46 -12.73 -8.49
C PRO A 141 -16.16 -14.08 -8.49
N SER A 142 -17.38 -14.16 -9.05
CA SER A 142 -18.24 -15.36 -8.94
C SER A 142 -18.53 -16.06 -10.27
N LEU A 143 -18.36 -15.35 -11.40
CA LEU A 143 -18.70 -15.86 -12.73
C LEU A 143 -17.52 -15.87 -13.69
N GLY A 144 -17.53 -16.82 -14.60
CA GLY A 144 -16.56 -16.98 -15.67
C GLY A 144 -15.16 -17.35 -15.20
N VAL A 145 -14.15 -17.04 -16.00
CA VAL A 145 -12.75 -17.28 -15.67
C VAL A 145 -12.32 -16.46 -14.46
N GLY A 146 -11.41 -16.99 -13.64
CA GLY A 146 -10.95 -16.30 -12.44
C GLY A 146 -11.99 -16.19 -11.33
N LYS A 147 -13.10 -16.93 -11.41
CA LYS A 147 -14.04 -17.07 -10.29
C LYS A 147 -13.37 -17.70 -9.09
N VAL A 148 -13.64 -17.17 -7.92
CA VAL A 148 -13.08 -17.65 -6.63
C VAL A 148 -14.18 -18.02 -5.67
N LYS A 149 -13.88 -18.96 -4.79
CA LYS A 149 -14.74 -19.32 -3.66
C LYS A 149 -14.14 -18.77 -2.38
N SER A 150 -14.97 -18.52 -1.36
CA SER A 150 -14.43 -18.16 -0.06
C SER A 150 -13.51 -19.27 0.47
N ARG A 151 -12.27 -18.90 0.74
CA ARG A 151 -11.20 -19.78 1.23
C ARG A 151 -10.80 -19.49 2.66
N GLU A 152 -11.39 -18.49 3.29
CA GLU A 152 -11.06 -18.13 4.65
C GLU A 152 -11.38 -19.29 5.58
N ASN A 153 -10.34 -20.01 5.99
CA ASN A 153 -10.45 -21.17 6.85
C ASN A 153 -9.56 -21.01 8.09
N PRO A 154 -10.16 -20.69 9.25
CA PRO A 154 -9.43 -20.54 10.50
C PRO A 154 -8.59 -21.76 10.91
N SER A 155 -9.01 -22.97 10.53
CA SER A 155 -8.29 -24.20 10.88
C SER A 155 -7.02 -24.45 10.06
N ALA A 156 -6.82 -23.71 8.96
CA ALA A 156 -5.61 -23.82 8.14
C ALA A 156 -4.39 -23.12 8.80
N TYR A 157 -4.62 -22.15 9.67
CA TYR A 157 -3.53 -21.43 10.34
C TYR A 157 -2.75 -22.33 11.29
N GLY A 158 -1.42 -22.20 11.27
CA GLY A 158 -0.49 -23.06 12.00
C GLY A 158 -0.22 -24.42 11.34
N THR A 159 -0.82 -24.70 10.16
CA THR A 159 -0.59 -25.91 9.38
C THR A 159 0.17 -25.61 8.08
N GLU A 160 0.63 -26.65 7.37
CA GLU A 160 1.26 -26.52 6.04
C GLU A 160 0.33 -25.87 4.99
N ARG A 161 -0.98 -25.92 5.20
CA ARG A 161 -1.97 -25.30 4.30
C ARG A 161 -2.09 -23.78 4.47
N GLU A 162 -1.50 -23.24 5.50
CA GLU A 162 -1.60 -21.80 5.81
C GLU A 162 -1.07 -20.92 4.66
N ALA A 163 0.04 -21.31 4.02
CA ALA A 163 0.64 -20.57 2.92
C ALA A 163 -0.28 -20.46 1.69
N ALA A 164 -1.13 -21.47 1.45
CA ALA A 164 -2.08 -21.47 0.34
C ALA A 164 -3.11 -20.33 0.43
N LEU A 165 -3.47 -19.89 1.65
CA LEU A 165 -4.39 -18.78 1.88
C LEU A 165 -3.85 -17.42 1.41
N ARG A 166 -2.55 -17.32 1.15
CA ARG A 166 -1.86 -16.09 0.74
C ARG A 166 -1.41 -16.08 -0.72
N ASN A 167 -1.76 -17.14 -1.44
CA ASN A 167 -1.47 -17.28 -2.87
C ASN A 167 -2.77 -17.30 -3.67
N PRO A 168 -2.74 -16.91 -4.96
CA PRO A 168 -3.91 -17.02 -5.83
C PRO A 168 -4.48 -18.43 -5.86
N ASP A 169 -5.81 -18.52 -5.85
CA ASP A 169 -6.53 -19.79 -5.95
C ASP A 169 -6.44 -20.38 -7.36
N ASP A 170 -6.54 -19.51 -8.38
CA ASP A 170 -6.51 -19.91 -9.78
C ASP A 170 -5.25 -19.36 -10.48
N ALA A 171 -4.72 -20.15 -11.40
CA ALA A 171 -3.59 -19.75 -12.24
C ALA A 171 -3.89 -18.57 -13.17
N PHE A 172 -5.18 -18.30 -13.42
CA PHE A 172 -5.63 -17.17 -14.24
C PHE A 172 -4.98 -15.85 -13.81
N PHE A 173 -4.97 -15.54 -12.52
CA PHE A 173 -4.49 -14.25 -12.02
C PHE A 173 -3.02 -13.97 -12.37
N LYS A 174 -2.14 -14.97 -12.20
CA LYS A 174 -0.73 -14.84 -12.55
C LYS A 174 -0.51 -14.83 -14.06
N ARG A 175 -1.23 -15.69 -14.79
CA ARG A 175 -1.15 -15.75 -16.25
C ARG A 175 -1.61 -14.45 -16.89
N TYR A 176 -2.78 -13.92 -16.48
CA TYR A 176 -3.31 -12.66 -16.95
C TYR A 176 -2.33 -11.50 -16.69
N ALA A 177 -1.78 -11.42 -15.49
CA ALA A 177 -0.78 -10.39 -15.17
C ALA A 177 0.49 -10.49 -16.04
N ALA A 178 0.96 -11.71 -16.32
CA ALA A 178 2.10 -11.92 -17.20
C ALA A 178 1.80 -11.51 -18.65
N GLU A 179 0.60 -11.80 -19.16
CA GLU A 179 0.14 -11.39 -20.49
C GLU A 179 0.04 -9.87 -20.58
N CYS A 180 -0.57 -9.21 -19.58
CA CYS A 180 -0.64 -7.75 -19.47
C CYS A 180 0.76 -7.11 -19.52
N SER A 181 1.69 -7.61 -18.73
CA SER A 181 3.05 -7.06 -18.67
C SER A 181 3.83 -7.21 -19.99
N ARG A 182 3.54 -8.25 -20.78
CA ARG A 182 4.13 -8.45 -22.11
C ARG A 182 3.75 -7.35 -23.10
N VAL A 183 2.51 -6.86 -23.02
CA VAL A 183 1.95 -5.85 -23.91
C VAL A 183 1.87 -4.47 -23.27
N GLN A 184 2.65 -4.23 -22.20
CA GLN A 184 2.76 -2.93 -21.54
C GLN A 184 1.44 -2.46 -20.90
N ILE A 185 0.68 -3.37 -20.33
CA ILE A 185 -0.53 -3.07 -19.55
C ILE A 185 -0.23 -3.17 -18.07
N THR A 186 -0.51 -2.10 -17.33
CA THR A 186 -0.57 -2.08 -15.86
C THR A 186 -2.00 -2.21 -15.39
N VAL A 187 -2.21 -2.82 -14.23
CA VAL A 187 -3.54 -2.95 -13.63
C VAL A 187 -3.51 -2.47 -12.18
N ASP A 188 -4.22 -1.39 -11.89
CA ASP A 188 -4.48 -0.94 -10.52
C ASP A 188 -5.81 -1.49 -10.05
N VAL A 189 -5.85 -1.98 -8.82
CA VAL A 189 -7.01 -2.67 -8.26
C VAL A 189 -7.52 -1.94 -7.03
N PHE A 190 -8.75 -1.47 -7.07
CA PHE A 190 -9.47 -0.84 -5.97
C PHE A 190 -10.55 -1.80 -5.48
N VAL A 191 -10.43 -2.25 -4.23
CA VAL A 191 -11.35 -3.23 -3.63
C VAL A 191 -12.15 -2.58 -2.53
N MET A 192 -13.46 -2.44 -2.74
CA MET A 192 -14.44 -1.86 -1.84
C MET A 192 -15.42 -2.92 -1.35
N SER A 193 -14.91 -3.97 -0.70
CA SER A 193 -15.73 -5.11 -0.30
C SER A 193 -16.27 -4.98 1.12
N MET A 194 -17.54 -5.33 1.31
CA MET A 194 -18.18 -5.43 2.63
C MET A 194 -17.75 -6.67 3.41
N GLN A 195 -17.23 -7.69 2.72
CA GLN A 195 -16.85 -8.98 3.26
C GLN A 195 -15.51 -9.44 2.69
N TYR A 196 -15.12 -10.68 2.99
CA TYR A 196 -13.96 -11.33 2.36
C TYR A 196 -14.04 -11.28 0.83
N CYS A 197 -12.95 -10.91 0.17
CA CYS A 197 -12.89 -10.71 -1.28
C CYS A 197 -11.78 -11.52 -1.97
N ASP A 198 -11.05 -12.33 -1.25
CA ASP A 198 -9.87 -13.08 -1.71
C ASP A 198 -8.78 -12.18 -2.32
N LEU A 199 -8.35 -11.19 -1.56
CA LEU A 199 -7.23 -10.33 -1.99
C LEU A 199 -5.97 -11.11 -2.35
N ALA A 200 -5.79 -12.33 -1.83
CA ALA A 200 -4.67 -13.20 -2.20
C ALA A 200 -4.64 -13.52 -3.70
N SER A 201 -5.80 -13.68 -4.32
CA SER A 201 -5.93 -13.85 -5.77
C SER A 201 -5.82 -12.52 -6.51
N LEU A 202 -6.57 -11.50 -6.09
CA LEU A 202 -6.61 -10.20 -6.77
C LEU A 202 -5.26 -9.48 -6.75
N ALA A 203 -4.53 -9.52 -5.64
CA ALA A 203 -3.23 -8.83 -5.46
C ALA A 203 -2.12 -9.35 -6.38
N ALA A 204 -2.27 -10.54 -6.96
CA ALA A 204 -1.33 -11.05 -7.95
C ALA A 204 -1.31 -10.20 -9.22
N ILE A 205 -2.44 -9.60 -9.60
CA ILE A 205 -2.53 -8.78 -10.82
C ILE A 205 -1.66 -7.52 -10.70
N PRO A 206 -1.89 -6.60 -9.75
CA PRO A 206 -1.07 -5.41 -9.61
C PRO A 206 0.39 -5.74 -9.28
N ARG A 207 0.67 -6.80 -8.52
CA ARG A 207 2.02 -7.20 -8.18
C ARG A 207 2.92 -7.43 -9.41
N TYR A 208 2.42 -8.16 -10.41
CA TYR A 208 3.21 -8.52 -11.60
C TYR A 208 3.01 -7.56 -12.78
N THR A 209 2.10 -6.59 -12.69
CA THR A 209 1.91 -5.54 -13.71
C THR A 209 2.45 -4.18 -13.27
N CYS A 210 3.19 -4.11 -12.16
CA CYS A 210 3.66 -2.84 -11.56
C CYS A 210 2.52 -1.89 -11.15
N GLY A 211 1.33 -2.45 -10.88
CA GLY A 211 0.16 -1.71 -10.41
C GLY A 211 0.13 -1.50 -8.90
N GLU A 212 -0.98 -0.94 -8.42
CA GLU A 212 -1.26 -0.70 -7.01
C GLU A 212 -2.51 -1.46 -6.55
N LEU A 213 -2.54 -1.80 -5.28
CA LEU A 213 -3.71 -2.38 -4.60
C LEU A 213 -4.22 -1.41 -3.55
N TYR A 214 -5.44 -0.95 -3.72
CA TYR A 214 -6.16 -0.14 -2.76
C TYR A 214 -7.26 -0.98 -2.10
N ASN A 215 -7.25 -1.07 -0.77
CA ASN A 215 -8.21 -1.87 -0.02
C ASN A 215 -9.02 -1.01 0.94
N TYR A 216 -10.35 -1.09 0.83
CA TYR A 216 -11.32 -0.36 1.64
C TYR A 216 -12.28 -1.36 2.31
N PRO A 217 -11.85 -2.02 3.39
CA PRO A 217 -12.67 -3.04 4.06
C PRO A 217 -13.93 -2.42 4.65
N GLY A 218 -15.08 -3.03 4.36
CA GLY A 218 -16.37 -2.52 4.81
C GLY A 218 -16.70 -1.15 4.26
N PHE A 219 -16.43 -0.91 2.98
CA PHE A 219 -16.59 0.40 2.32
C PHE A 219 -17.98 0.97 2.47
N MET A 220 -18.06 2.24 2.86
CA MET A 220 -19.25 3.06 2.89
C MET A 220 -18.94 4.46 2.33
N ALA A 221 -19.68 4.90 1.32
CA ALA A 221 -19.42 6.17 0.64
C ALA A 221 -19.34 7.39 1.59
N GLN A 222 -20.20 7.44 2.62
CA GLN A 222 -20.20 8.53 3.60
C GLN A 222 -18.92 8.58 4.43
N ARG A 223 -18.34 7.41 4.78
CA ARG A 223 -17.14 7.32 5.60
C ARG A 223 -15.85 7.38 4.76
N ASP A 224 -15.82 6.65 3.66
CA ASP A 224 -14.60 6.35 2.91
C ASP A 224 -14.49 7.10 1.58
N GLY A 225 -15.57 7.79 1.16
CA GLY A 225 -15.63 8.46 -0.14
C GLY A 225 -14.55 9.52 -0.34
N ALA A 226 -14.24 10.28 0.71
CA ALA A 226 -13.16 11.28 0.65
C ALA A 226 -11.78 10.65 0.44
N LYS A 227 -11.51 9.52 1.11
CA LYS A 227 -10.28 8.74 0.94
C LYS A 227 -10.19 8.18 -0.48
N LEU A 228 -11.27 7.53 -0.97
CA LEU A 228 -11.32 6.97 -2.32
C LEU A 228 -11.11 8.05 -3.39
N ASN A 229 -11.79 9.21 -3.26
CA ASN A 229 -11.60 10.34 -4.16
C ASN A 229 -10.15 10.83 -4.19
N ALA A 230 -9.53 11.00 -3.02
CA ALA A 230 -8.16 11.48 -2.92
C ALA A 230 -7.17 10.49 -3.55
N GLU A 231 -7.35 9.18 -3.35
CA GLU A 231 -6.48 8.13 -3.89
C GLU A 231 -6.68 7.92 -5.40
N ILE A 232 -7.92 8.00 -5.92
CA ILE A 232 -8.18 8.01 -7.36
C ILE A 232 -7.51 9.24 -8.00
N ARG A 233 -7.68 10.43 -7.41
CA ARG A 233 -7.05 11.66 -7.91
C ARG A 233 -5.53 11.51 -7.96
N HIS A 234 -4.89 11.07 -6.86
CA HIS A 234 -3.45 10.86 -6.82
C HIS A 234 -2.98 9.86 -7.87
N ASN A 235 -3.66 8.73 -7.99
CA ASN A 235 -3.34 7.69 -8.96
C ASN A 235 -3.44 8.17 -10.42
N LEU A 236 -4.45 8.95 -10.74
CA LEU A 236 -4.72 9.43 -12.10
C LEU A 236 -3.86 10.63 -12.49
N THR A 237 -3.53 11.53 -11.54
CA THR A 237 -2.88 12.81 -11.87
C THR A 237 -1.38 12.84 -11.58
N ARG A 238 -0.83 11.84 -10.87
CA ARG A 238 0.62 11.76 -10.65
C ARG A 238 1.39 11.57 -11.96
N PRO A 239 2.63 12.08 -12.07
CA PRO A 239 3.48 11.82 -13.23
C PRO A 239 3.63 10.32 -13.45
N THR A 240 3.32 9.86 -14.66
CA THR A 240 3.38 8.45 -15.02
C THR A 240 4.37 8.26 -16.19
N ALA A 241 5.28 7.32 -16.01
CA ALA A 241 6.18 6.82 -17.04
C ALA A 241 5.55 5.56 -17.68
N TRP A 242 5.51 5.52 -19.00
CA TRP A 242 4.91 4.45 -19.79
C TRP A 242 5.99 3.59 -20.45
N GLU A 243 5.71 2.32 -20.71
CA GLU A 243 6.63 1.40 -21.38
C GLU A 243 8.02 1.41 -20.73
N ALA A 244 8.04 1.45 -19.39
CA ALA A 244 9.30 1.59 -18.69
C ALA A 244 10.02 0.23 -18.55
N VAL A 245 11.33 0.30 -18.63
CA VAL A 245 12.23 -0.81 -18.30
C VAL A 245 13.35 -0.30 -17.43
N MET A 246 13.65 -1.04 -16.38
CA MET A 246 14.73 -0.71 -15.46
C MET A 246 15.81 -1.78 -15.52
N ARG A 247 17.06 -1.34 -15.59
CA ARG A 247 18.22 -2.22 -15.50
C ARG A 247 19.18 -1.70 -14.44
N VAL A 248 19.59 -2.61 -13.56
CA VAL A 248 20.58 -2.31 -12.53
C VAL A 248 21.83 -3.13 -12.78
N ARG A 249 22.98 -2.46 -12.76
CA ARG A 249 24.31 -3.08 -12.95
C ARG A 249 25.25 -2.71 -11.81
N CYS A 250 26.12 -3.64 -11.48
CA CYS A 250 27.17 -3.46 -10.47
C CYS A 250 28.56 -3.54 -11.11
N SER A 251 29.58 -3.03 -10.40
CA SER A 251 30.99 -3.24 -10.72
C SER A 251 31.32 -4.73 -10.82
N LYS A 252 32.39 -5.05 -11.56
CA LYS A 252 32.93 -6.40 -11.68
C LYS A 252 33.19 -7.01 -10.32
N GLY A 253 32.80 -8.26 -10.12
CA GLY A 253 32.87 -8.99 -8.87
C GLY A 253 31.61 -8.92 -8.01
N LEU A 254 30.59 -8.14 -8.46
CA LEU A 254 29.27 -8.05 -7.83
C LEU A 254 28.19 -8.34 -8.85
N ARG A 255 27.10 -9.00 -8.43
CA ARG A 255 25.92 -9.23 -9.25
C ARG A 255 24.65 -9.04 -8.43
N ILE A 256 23.56 -8.64 -9.09
CA ILE A 256 22.23 -8.67 -8.50
C ILE A 256 21.76 -10.13 -8.47
N SER A 257 21.40 -10.61 -7.29
CA SER A 257 20.91 -11.99 -7.09
C SER A 257 19.38 -12.07 -7.04
N ALA A 258 18.72 -11.04 -6.52
CA ALA A 258 17.26 -10.96 -6.46
C ALA A 258 16.78 -9.50 -6.48
N PHE A 259 15.55 -9.30 -6.95
CA PHE A 259 14.82 -8.03 -6.87
C PHE A 259 13.54 -8.23 -6.06
N HIS A 260 13.14 -7.18 -5.32
CA HIS A 260 11.94 -7.16 -4.48
C HIS A 260 11.14 -5.89 -4.76
N GLY A 261 9.85 -6.06 -5.00
CA GLY A 261 8.93 -4.98 -5.38
C GLY A 261 7.80 -5.49 -6.27
N HIS A 262 7.10 -4.58 -6.92
CA HIS A 262 6.06 -4.89 -7.90
C HIS A 262 6.60 -4.66 -9.31
N PHE A 263 6.81 -5.72 -10.05
CA PHE A 263 7.37 -5.70 -11.42
C PHE A 263 7.17 -7.07 -12.09
N PHE A 264 7.42 -7.08 -13.39
CA PHE A 264 7.57 -8.32 -14.15
C PHE A 264 9.05 -8.53 -14.50
N ASN A 265 9.60 -9.67 -14.12
CA ASN A 265 10.99 -10.00 -14.41
C ASN A 265 11.12 -10.59 -15.83
N ARG A 266 11.79 -9.90 -16.74
CA ARG A 266 12.05 -10.37 -18.12
C ARG A 266 13.34 -11.16 -18.25
N SER A 267 14.35 -10.81 -17.44
CA SER A 267 15.65 -11.48 -17.41
C SER A 267 16.34 -11.22 -16.08
N THR A 268 17.51 -11.78 -15.87
CA THR A 268 18.28 -11.66 -14.62
C THR A 268 18.58 -10.23 -14.18
N ASP A 269 18.58 -9.26 -15.09
CA ASP A 269 18.96 -7.87 -14.83
C ASP A 269 17.98 -6.83 -15.41
N LEU A 270 16.84 -7.26 -15.98
CA LEU A 270 15.89 -6.38 -16.66
C LEU A 270 14.49 -6.53 -16.08
N LEU A 271 14.02 -5.47 -15.44
CA LEU A 271 12.67 -5.36 -14.93
C LEU A 271 11.76 -4.67 -15.95
N ALA A 272 10.62 -5.28 -16.28
CA ALA A 272 9.58 -4.65 -17.06
C ALA A 272 8.60 -3.95 -16.12
N LEU A 273 8.36 -2.69 -16.40
CA LEU A 273 7.49 -1.80 -15.65
C LEU A 273 6.50 -1.19 -16.67
N PRO A 274 5.36 -1.83 -16.96
CA PRO A 274 4.39 -1.29 -17.92
C PRO A 274 4.07 0.17 -17.66
N THR A 275 3.93 0.54 -16.37
CA THR A 275 3.99 1.93 -15.88
C THR A 275 4.95 2.02 -14.70
N CYS A 276 5.54 3.20 -14.51
CA CYS A 276 6.32 3.55 -13.34
C CYS A 276 5.95 4.97 -12.90
N ASP A 277 5.90 5.20 -11.61
CA ASP A 277 5.52 6.48 -11.00
C ASP A 277 6.40 6.79 -9.78
N PRO A 278 6.34 8.01 -9.21
CA PRO A 278 7.19 8.42 -8.08
C PRO A 278 7.00 7.62 -6.79
N ASP A 279 5.87 6.91 -6.64
CA ASP A 279 5.55 6.17 -5.43
C ASP A 279 6.14 4.75 -5.43
N LYS A 280 6.73 4.30 -6.53
CA LYS A 280 7.32 2.96 -6.65
C LYS A 280 8.67 2.88 -5.95
N ALA A 281 8.87 1.78 -5.21
CA ALA A 281 10.13 1.46 -4.57
C ALA A 281 10.52 0.00 -4.85
N PHE A 282 11.80 -0.19 -5.12
CA PHE A 282 12.39 -1.49 -5.41
C PHE A 282 13.57 -1.73 -4.48
N ALA A 283 13.76 -2.98 -4.06
CA ALA A 283 14.95 -3.40 -3.33
C ALA A 283 15.63 -4.55 -4.08
N MET A 284 16.91 -4.77 -3.80
CA MET A 284 17.68 -5.80 -4.47
C MET A 284 18.72 -6.41 -3.56
N GLU A 285 19.01 -7.68 -3.76
CA GLU A 285 20.11 -8.39 -3.12
C GLU A 285 21.31 -8.38 -4.05
N ILE A 286 22.48 -8.04 -3.49
CA ILE A 286 23.76 -8.03 -4.21
C ILE A 286 24.62 -9.15 -3.65
N ALA A 287 25.10 -10.02 -4.53
CA ALA A 287 25.99 -11.12 -4.19
C ALA A 287 27.39 -10.89 -4.78
N HIS A 288 28.41 -11.44 -4.11
CA HIS A 288 29.75 -11.55 -4.67
C HIS A 288 29.78 -12.62 -5.76
N GLU A 289 30.45 -12.32 -6.86
CA GLU A 289 30.82 -13.31 -7.88
C GLU A 289 32.18 -13.94 -7.52
N GLU A 290 32.53 -15.03 -8.25
CA GLU A 290 33.88 -15.61 -8.14
C GLU A 290 34.93 -14.57 -8.54
N GLY A 291 35.82 -14.26 -7.63
CA GLY A 291 36.86 -13.23 -7.80
C GLY A 291 36.80 -12.16 -6.73
N VAL A 292 37.85 -11.40 -6.64
CA VAL A 292 37.98 -10.34 -5.62
C VAL A 292 37.42 -9.05 -6.18
N VAL A 293 36.50 -8.42 -5.44
CA VAL A 293 36.11 -7.03 -5.71
C VAL A 293 37.33 -6.16 -5.53
N GLN A 294 37.67 -5.37 -6.57
CA GLN A 294 38.87 -4.53 -6.53
C GLN A 294 38.80 -3.51 -5.40
N PRO A 295 39.91 -3.30 -4.64
CA PRO A 295 39.94 -2.24 -3.63
C PRO A 295 39.62 -0.87 -4.23
N GLY A 296 39.03 0.00 -3.41
CA GLY A 296 38.63 1.36 -3.80
C GLY A 296 37.13 1.57 -3.79
N MET A 297 36.52 1.77 -4.94
CA MET A 297 35.08 2.06 -5.04
C MET A 297 34.38 1.01 -5.91
N ALA A 298 33.25 0.51 -5.42
CA ALA A 298 32.29 -0.25 -6.21
C ALA A 298 31.16 0.68 -6.65
N TYR A 299 30.64 0.44 -7.84
CA TYR A 299 29.57 1.25 -8.43
C TYR A 299 28.32 0.42 -8.67
N VAL A 300 27.18 1.01 -8.35
CA VAL A 300 25.86 0.48 -8.69
C VAL A 300 25.19 1.53 -9.58
N GLN A 301 24.75 1.12 -10.76
CA GLN A 301 24.10 2.01 -11.72
C GLN A 301 22.70 1.49 -12.03
N CYS A 302 21.69 2.33 -11.82
CA CYS A 302 20.31 2.10 -12.21
C CYS A 302 19.98 2.95 -13.44
N ALA A 303 19.57 2.31 -14.52
CA ALA A 303 19.09 2.97 -15.72
C ALA A 303 17.60 2.66 -15.92
N LEU A 304 16.77 3.72 -15.99
CA LEU A 304 15.34 3.66 -16.26
C LEU A 304 15.05 4.31 -17.61
N LEU A 305 14.66 3.50 -18.59
CA LEU A 305 14.17 3.94 -19.89
C LEU A 305 12.65 3.95 -19.87
N TYR A 306 12.02 5.05 -20.29
CA TYR A 306 10.56 5.21 -20.28
C TYR A 306 10.09 6.27 -21.30
N THR A 307 8.80 6.23 -21.61
CA THR A 307 8.10 7.30 -22.34
C THR A 307 7.29 8.12 -21.34
N ASN A 308 7.46 9.44 -21.30
CA ASN A 308 6.58 10.30 -20.50
C ASN A 308 5.19 10.44 -21.15
N SER A 309 4.24 11.02 -20.45
CA SER A 309 2.87 11.18 -20.96
C SER A 309 2.79 12.08 -22.21
N ASN A 310 3.75 13.01 -22.39
CA ASN A 310 3.83 13.87 -23.58
C ASN A 310 4.46 13.17 -24.79
N GLY A 311 4.90 11.91 -24.65
CA GLY A 311 5.44 11.10 -25.73
C GLY A 311 6.95 11.18 -25.92
N GLU A 312 7.67 11.87 -25.04
CA GLU A 312 9.12 11.92 -25.08
C GLU A 312 9.74 10.64 -24.50
N ARG A 313 10.66 10.03 -25.25
CA ARG A 313 11.43 8.90 -24.74
C ARG A 313 12.60 9.41 -23.91
N ARG A 314 12.69 8.97 -22.65
CA ARG A 314 13.67 9.44 -21.68
C ARG A 314 14.43 8.29 -21.05
N ILE A 315 15.70 8.56 -20.71
CA ILE A 315 16.54 7.67 -19.93
C ILE A 315 17.00 8.43 -18.69
N ARG A 316 16.69 7.88 -17.50
CA ARG A 316 17.28 8.33 -16.24
C ARG A 316 18.37 7.36 -15.83
N VAL A 317 19.54 7.89 -15.48
CA VAL A 317 20.67 7.09 -15.00
C VAL A 317 21.08 7.63 -13.65
N HIS A 318 21.06 6.75 -12.64
CA HIS A 318 21.54 7.03 -11.31
C HIS A 318 22.76 6.13 -11.03
N THR A 319 23.88 6.73 -10.66
CA THR A 319 25.10 6.00 -10.31
C THR A 319 25.44 6.30 -8.86
N MET A 320 25.63 5.24 -8.09
CA MET A 320 26.07 5.31 -6.71
C MET A 320 27.43 4.66 -6.59
N ALA A 321 28.36 5.32 -5.90
CA ALA A 321 29.66 4.79 -5.55
C ALA A 321 29.66 4.44 -4.05
N VAL A 322 30.13 3.25 -3.72
CA VAL A 322 30.31 2.80 -2.34
C VAL A 322 31.76 2.31 -2.13
N PRO A 323 32.38 2.61 -1.00
CA PRO A 323 33.74 2.15 -0.72
C PRO A 323 33.78 0.63 -0.54
N VAL A 324 34.86 0.01 -1.03
CA VAL A 324 35.15 -1.39 -0.79
C VAL A 324 36.06 -1.45 0.45
N VAL A 325 35.60 -2.13 1.49
CA VAL A 325 36.30 -2.25 2.77
C VAL A 325 36.65 -3.70 3.05
N SER A 326 37.74 -3.93 3.83
CA SER A 326 38.17 -5.25 4.26
C SER A 326 37.67 -5.60 5.66
N GLU A 327 37.41 -4.58 6.48
CA GLU A 327 36.98 -4.77 7.86
C GLU A 327 35.46 -4.81 7.98
N LEU A 328 34.93 -5.87 8.61
CA LEU A 328 33.49 -6.00 8.85
C LEU A 328 32.93 -4.90 9.76
N SER A 329 33.75 -4.33 10.66
CA SER A 329 33.38 -3.18 11.50
C SER A 329 32.90 -1.99 10.68
N ASP A 330 33.51 -1.74 9.53
CA ASP A 330 33.14 -0.62 8.66
C ASP A 330 31.77 -0.84 8.02
N LEU A 331 31.42 -2.10 7.67
CA LEU A 331 30.08 -2.43 7.19
C LEU A 331 29.01 -2.17 8.25
N TYR A 332 29.25 -2.58 9.50
CA TYR A 332 28.31 -2.32 10.58
C TYR A 332 28.13 -0.81 10.83
N ASN A 333 29.24 -0.05 10.81
CA ASN A 333 29.19 1.40 11.03
C ASN A 333 28.51 2.17 9.89
N ALA A 334 28.53 1.64 8.66
CA ALA A 334 27.90 2.25 7.48
C ALA A 334 26.46 1.78 7.25
N THR A 335 25.91 0.90 8.10
CA THR A 335 24.56 0.34 7.90
C THR A 335 23.48 1.40 8.03
N ASP A 336 22.61 1.50 7.03
CA ASP A 336 21.33 2.21 7.11
C ASP A 336 20.27 1.27 7.71
N ALA A 337 19.89 1.54 8.96
CA ALA A 337 18.93 0.74 9.69
C ALA A 337 17.53 0.73 9.03
N GLY A 338 17.13 1.85 8.40
CA GLY A 338 15.85 1.96 7.69
C GLY A 338 15.81 1.09 6.46
N ALA A 339 16.86 1.17 5.63
CA ALA A 339 17.00 0.31 4.44
C ALA A 339 17.04 -1.18 4.83
N MET A 340 17.74 -1.52 5.92
CA MET A 340 17.79 -2.89 6.43
C MET A 340 16.42 -3.39 6.90
N ALA A 341 15.68 -2.59 7.66
CA ALA A 341 14.33 -2.94 8.10
C ALA A 341 13.36 -3.11 6.91
N CYS A 342 13.45 -2.22 5.92
CA CYS A 342 12.68 -2.31 4.68
C CYS A 342 12.99 -3.60 3.91
N MET A 343 14.28 -3.95 3.78
CA MET A 343 14.70 -5.19 3.14
C MET A 343 14.20 -6.42 3.91
N MET A 344 14.33 -6.42 5.24
CA MET A 344 13.81 -7.49 6.11
C MET A 344 12.30 -7.66 5.94
N ALA A 345 11.54 -6.57 5.79
CA ALA A 345 10.11 -6.61 5.54
C ALA A 345 9.78 -7.30 4.20
N LYS A 346 10.44 -6.89 3.11
CA LYS A 346 10.23 -7.46 1.77
C LYS A 346 10.57 -8.96 1.71
N LEU A 347 11.73 -9.36 2.26
CA LEU A 347 12.13 -10.77 2.39
C LEU A 347 11.13 -11.60 3.22
N SER A 348 10.55 -10.98 4.26
CA SER A 348 9.55 -11.66 5.08
C SER A 348 8.22 -11.83 4.36
N VAL A 349 7.84 -10.86 3.51
CA VAL A 349 6.67 -10.99 2.63
C VAL A 349 6.87 -12.12 1.61
N GLU A 350 8.04 -12.26 1.03
CA GLU A 350 8.31 -13.39 0.13
C GLU A 350 8.29 -14.72 0.86
N LYS A 351 8.87 -14.76 2.06
CA LYS A 351 8.87 -15.98 2.87
C LYS A 351 7.47 -16.39 3.31
N TYR A 352 6.60 -15.45 3.75
CA TYR A 352 5.27 -15.80 4.22
C TYR A 352 4.37 -16.36 3.12
N LEU A 353 4.66 -16.12 1.83
CA LEU A 353 3.94 -16.73 0.71
C LEU A 353 4.22 -18.24 0.58
N SER A 354 5.33 -18.73 1.12
CA SER A 354 5.73 -20.15 1.04
C SER A 354 5.84 -20.88 2.38
N SER A 355 5.78 -20.15 3.50
CA SER A 355 6.01 -20.67 4.85
C SER A 355 4.90 -20.26 5.80
N ARG A 356 4.85 -20.87 6.99
CA ARG A 356 3.94 -20.46 8.06
C ARG A 356 4.35 -19.11 8.66
N LEU A 357 3.39 -18.43 9.31
CA LEU A 357 3.64 -17.12 9.93
C LEU A 357 4.64 -17.20 11.10
N ASP A 358 4.59 -18.28 11.88
CA ASP A 358 5.55 -18.48 12.98
C ASP A 358 6.98 -18.66 12.47
N GLU A 359 7.18 -19.41 11.38
CA GLU A 359 8.49 -19.56 10.73
C GLU A 359 8.99 -18.23 10.14
N THR A 360 8.08 -17.42 9.61
CA THR A 360 8.41 -16.08 9.10
C THR A 360 8.89 -15.18 10.24
N ARG A 361 8.18 -15.15 11.38
CA ARG A 361 8.60 -14.39 12.58
C ARG A 361 9.93 -14.91 13.15
N GLN A 362 10.10 -16.22 13.21
CA GLN A 362 11.38 -16.81 13.63
C GLN A 362 12.53 -16.41 12.72
N SER A 363 12.31 -16.37 11.41
CA SER A 363 13.32 -15.92 10.45
C SER A 363 13.74 -14.47 10.67
N LEU A 364 12.80 -13.57 10.97
CA LEU A 364 13.09 -12.18 11.34
C LEU A 364 14.01 -12.11 12.56
N HIS A 365 13.68 -12.85 13.61
CA HIS A 365 14.48 -12.92 14.82
C HIS A 365 15.89 -13.48 14.56
N LEU A 366 15.99 -14.57 13.79
CA LEU A 366 17.27 -15.21 13.48
C LEU A 366 18.19 -14.33 12.63
N ARG A 367 17.66 -13.58 11.67
CA ARG A 367 18.45 -12.63 10.87
C ARG A 367 19.09 -11.55 11.75
N LEU A 368 18.32 -10.93 12.64
CA LEU A 368 18.83 -9.91 13.53
C LEU A 368 19.81 -10.49 14.57
N SER A 369 19.44 -11.58 15.24
CA SER A 369 20.29 -12.21 16.25
C SER A 369 21.60 -12.75 15.67
N GLY A 370 21.57 -13.29 14.44
CA GLY A 370 22.76 -13.74 13.72
C GLY A 370 23.72 -12.59 13.45
N ALA A 371 23.23 -11.47 12.90
CA ALA A 371 24.08 -10.30 12.66
C ALA A 371 24.69 -9.75 13.96
N LEU A 372 23.93 -9.73 15.05
CA LEU A 372 24.43 -9.27 16.36
C LEU A 372 25.41 -10.26 17.00
N LYS A 373 25.27 -11.58 16.75
CA LYS A 373 26.28 -12.57 17.15
C LYS A 373 27.62 -12.32 16.47
N GLU A 374 27.61 -12.14 15.16
CA GLU A 374 28.84 -11.85 14.40
C GLU A 374 29.52 -10.56 14.90
N PHE A 375 28.74 -9.49 15.10
CA PHE A 375 29.27 -8.25 15.68
C PHE A 375 29.94 -8.47 17.05
N ARG A 376 29.30 -9.27 17.91
CA ARG A 376 29.87 -9.61 19.23
C ARG A 376 31.14 -10.42 19.11
N LEU A 377 31.24 -11.39 18.18
CA LEU A 377 32.45 -12.20 17.94
C LEU A 377 33.61 -11.32 17.48
N MET A 378 33.38 -10.37 16.59
CA MET A 378 34.37 -9.40 16.15
C MET A 378 34.91 -8.56 17.32
N ASN A 379 34.06 -8.22 18.27
CA ASN A 379 34.41 -7.45 19.47
C ASN A 379 34.71 -8.34 20.69
N SER A 380 35.30 -9.51 20.46
CA SER A 380 35.52 -10.52 21.49
C SER A 380 36.36 -10.04 22.69
N SER A 381 37.35 -9.16 22.47
CA SER A 381 38.15 -8.55 23.53
C SER A 381 37.32 -7.62 24.44
N ALA A 382 36.41 -6.83 23.87
CA ALA A 382 35.48 -5.99 24.62
C ALA A 382 34.39 -6.85 25.31
N ALA A 383 33.89 -7.89 24.63
CA ALA A 383 32.96 -8.85 25.17
C ALA A 383 33.53 -9.66 26.35
N ALA A 384 34.82 -10.02 26.31
CA ALA A 384 35.49 -10.70 27.41
C ALA A 384 35.63 -9.81 28.67
N ARG A 385 35.80 -8.49 28.50
CA ARG A 385 35.86 -7.53 29.62
C ARG A 385 34.50 -7.28 30.27
N THR A 386 33.39 -7.50 29.52
CA THR A 386 32.03 -7.28 29.98
C THR A 386 31.11 -8.45 29.56
N PRO A 387 31.31 -9.66 30.13
CA PRO A 387 30.71 -10.90 29.61
C PRO A 387 29.18 -10.91 29.55
N ASN A 388 28.53 -10.15 30.43
CA ASN A 388 27.07 -10.08 30.49
C ASN A 388 26.47 -8.84 29.80
N LYS A 389 27.33 -7.97 29.21
CA LYS A 389 26.84 -6.78 28.52
C LYS A 389 26.40 -7.08 27.09
N PHE A 390 25.22 -6.61 26.72
CA PHE A 390 24.76 -6.66 25.35
C PHE A 390 25.49 -5.58 24.53
N ILE A 391 26.38 -6.00 23.66
CA ILE A 391 27.16 -5.12 22.79
C ILE A 391 26.56 -5.21 21.39
N PHE A 392 26.15 -4.08 20.82
CA PHE A 392 25.67 -3.98 19.43
C PHE A 392 26.09 -2.62 18.83
N PRO A 393 26.16 -2.52 17.49
CA PRO A 393 26.58 -1.29 16.82
C PRO A 393 25.51 -0.19 16.99
N GLU A 394 25.93 1.06 17.11
CA GLU A 394 25.04 2.22 17.26
C GLU A 394 24.03 2.33 16.09
N THR A 395 24.47 2.00 14.88
CA THR A 395 23.63 1.96 13.68
C THR A 395 22.44 0.99 13.79
N TYR A 396 22.54 -0.05 14.64
CA TYR A 396 21.48 -1.05 14.83
C TYR A 396 20.51 -0.71 15.96
N LYS A 397 20.65 0.44 16.63
CA LYS A 397 19.86 0.78 17.84
C LYS A 397 18.32 0.69 17.64
N TYR A 398 17.84 0.97 16.44
CA TYR A 398 16.41 0.89 16.12
C TYR A 398 15.97 -0.48 15.56
N LEU A 399 16.88 -1.31 15.10
CA LEU A 399 16.52 -2.60 14.47
C LEU A 399 15.79 -3.56 15.41
N PRO A 400 16.09 -3.68 16.72
CA PRO A 400 15.31 -4.52 17.61
C PRO A 400 13.86 -4.12 17.70
N ILE A 401 13.55 -2.82 17.89
CA ILE A 401 12.17 -2.34 17.98
C ILE A 401 11.43 -2.45 16.65
N TRP A 402 12.10 -2.18 15.52
CA TRP A 402 11.52 -2.34 14.19
C TRP A 402 11.29 -3.81 13.82
N THR A 403 12.19 -4.71 14.22
CA THR A 403 11.98 -6.16 14.04
C THR A 403 10.78 -6.65 14.84
N LEU A 404 10.63 -6.20 16.09
CA LEU A 404 9.44 -6.47 16.90
C LEU A 404 8.18 -5.90 16.25
N GLY A 405 8.23 -4.67 15.74
CA GLY A 405 7.13 -4.04 15.02
C GLY A 405 6.72 -4.81 13.76
N LEU A 406 7.69 -5.31 12.98
CA LEU A 406 7.42 -6.23 11.87
C LEU A 406 6.66 -7.48 12.34
N MET A 407 7.11 -8.13 13.42
CA MET A 407 6.41 -9.32 13.96
C MET A 407 4.99 -9.00 14.43
N LYS A 408 4.72 -7.76 14.86
CA LYS A 408 3.43 -7.27 15.34
C LYS A 408 2.52 -6.73 14.23
N CYS A 409 3.06 -6.40 13.06
CA CYS A 409 2.25 -5.86 11.97
C CYS A 409 1.23 -6.91 11.47
N ALA A 410 0.15 -6.44 10.87
CA ALA A 410 -0.95 -7.31 10.43
C ALA A 410 -0.52 -8.38 9.42
N ALA A 411 0.56 -8.15 8.64
CA ALA A 411 1.06 -9.15 7.70
C ALA A 411 1.57 -10.42 8.40
N PHE A 412 2.20 -10.30 9.58
CA PHE A 412 2.93 -11.42 10.19
C PHE A 412 2.41 -11.86 11.56
N ARG A 413 1.60 -11.04 12.27
CA ARG A 413 1.13 -11.39 13.62
C ARG A 413 0.01 -12.41 13.61
N GLY A 414 -0.12 -13.13 14.73
CA GLY A 414 -1.27 -13.93 15.11
C GLY A 414 -1.73 -14.97 14.12
N GLY A 415 -2.98 -15.38 14.23
CA GLY A 415 -3.70 -16.27 13.34
C GLY A 415 -5.00 -15.65 12.82
N ALA A 416 -5.96 -16.48 12.37
CA ALA A 416 -7.22 -16.01 11.78
C ALA A 416 -8.08 -15.13 12.70
N LYS A 417 -8.01 -15.35 14.02
CA LYS A 417 -8.77 -14.57 15.00
C LYS A 417 -8.22 -13.16 15.23
N ASP A 418 -6.97 -12.93 14.83
CA ASP A 418 -6.22 -11.71 15.11
C ASP A 418 -6.27 -10.74 13.92
N VAL A 419 -6.17 -11.28 12.71
CA VAL A 419 -6.15 -10.53 11.45
C VAL A 419 -6.86 -11.35 10.39
N ASN A 420 -7.81 -10.78 9.68
CA ASN A 420 -8.45 -11.44 8.55
C ASN A 420 -7.46 -11.62 7.38
N ALA A 421 -7.79 -12.54 6.46
CA ALA A 421 -6.90 -12.89 5.36
C ALA A 421 -6.64 -11.70 4.42
N ASP A 422 -7.67 -10.93 4.07
CA ASP A 422 -7.55 -9.82 3.13
C ASP A 422 -6.70 -8.67 3.71
N GLU A 423 -6.88 -8.30 4.98
CA GLU A 423 -6.04 -7.27 5.62
C GLU A 423 -4.57 -7.71 5.67
N ARG A 424 -4.31 -9.00 5.93
CA ARG A 424 -2.96 -9.56 5.93
C ARG A 424 -2.28 -9.39 4.56
N ILE A 425 -3.01 -9.68 3.48
CA ILE A 425 -2.52 -9.50 2.11
C ILE A 425 -2.33 -8.03 1.77
N ALA A 426 -3.27 -7.17 2.13
CA ALA A 426 -3.17 -5.73 1.88
C ALA A 426 -1.92 -5.13 2.54
N VAL A 427 -1.62 -5.51 3.79
CA VAL A 427 -0.40 -5.06 4.48
C VAL A 427 0.85 -5.69 3.86
N GLY A 428 0.83 -6.96 3.49
CA GLY A 428 1.94 -7.61 2.79
C GLY A 428 2.25 -6.95 1.44
N HIS A 429 1.21 -6.60 0.67
CA HIS A 429 1.34 -5.87 -0.59
C HIS A 429 1.96 -4.49 -0.37
N PHE A 430 1.49 -3.74 0.63
CA PHE A 430 2.06 -2.45 1.01
C PHE A 430 3.55 -2.55 1.42
N LEU A 431 3.93 -3.56 2.23
CA LEU A 431 5.32 -3.79 2.62
C LEU A 431 6.22 -4.11 1.42
N MET A 432 5.70 -4.80 0.41
CA MET A 432 6.44 -5.12 -0.81
C MET A 432 6.62 -3.90 -1.72
N ALA A 433 5.60 -3.03 -1.86
CA ALA A 433 5.66 -1.83 -2.69
C ALA A 433 6.37 -0.66 -2.01
N GLY A 434 6.25 -0.55 -0.68
CA GLY A 434 6.65 0.62 0.10
C GLY A 434 8.14 0.90 0.09
N GLY A 435 8.50 2.19 0.08
CA GLY A 435 9.84 2.68 0.34
C GLY A 435 10.19 2.64 1.83
N VAL A 436 11.43 3.03 2.15
CA VAL A 436 11.99 2.95 3.51
C VAL A 436 11.11 3.68 4.54
N ASP A 437 10.73 4.93 4.24
CA ASP A 437 9.94 5.75 5.18
C ASP A 437 8.53 5.19 5.41
N ALA A 438 7.89 4.68 4.36
CA ALA A 438 6.56 4.08 4.44
C ALA A 438 6.57 2.80 5.28
N VAL A 439 7.58 1.94 5.05
CA VAL A 439 7.76 0.69 5.81
C VAL A 439 8.11 1.00 7.27
N ALA A 440 9.06 1.90 7.53
CA ALA A 440 9.44 2.28 8.90
C ALA A 440 8.24 2.82 9.68
N ARG A 441 7.39 3.65 9.04
CA ARG A 441 6.20 4.22 9.66
C ARG A 441 5.12 3.18 9.96
N LEU A 442 4.92 2.21 9.05
CA LEU A 442 4.00 1.09 9.30
C LEU A 442 4.46 0.22 10.46
N VAL A 443 5.76 -0.04 10.53
CA VAL A 443 6.37 -0.94 11.52
C VAL A 443 6.44 -0.30 12.91
N TYR A 444 6.74 1.00 12.95
CA TYR A 444 6.76 1.78 14.19
C TYR A 444 6.07 3.13 13.94
N PRO A 445 4.74 3.20 14.18
CA PRO A 445 3.96 4.42 14.05
C PRO A 445 4.54 5.59 14.83
N ALA A 446 4.24 6.81 14.42
CA ALA A 446 4.56 7.99 15.24
C ALA A 446 3.35 8.41 16.04
N ALA A 447 3.51 8.58 17.34
CA ALA A 447 2.48 9.10 18.22
C ALA A 447 2.74 10.59 18.52
N PHE A 448 1.86 11.46 18.06
CA PHE A 448 1.97 12.92 18.22
C PHE A 448 0.97 13.41 19.26
N PRO A 449 1.39 14.03 20.38
CA PRO A 449 0.49 14.63 21.34
C PRO A 449 -0.14 15.91 20.77
N LEU A 450 -1.47 15.95 20.66
CA LEU A 450 -2.22 17.07 20.07
C LEU A 450 -3.08 17.86 21.08
N HIS A 451 -2.91 17.61 22.38
CA HIS A 451 -3.74 18.22 23.43
C HIS A 451 -3.13 19.46 24.06
N ASN A 452 -1.81 19.69 23.94
CA ASN A 452 -1.16 20.84 24.54
C ASN A 452 -1.19 22.06 23.60
N PRO A 453 -1.93 23.15 23.94
CA PRO A 453 -2.02 24.34 23.12
C PRO A 453 -0.76 25.22 23.16
N SER A 454 0.13 25.04 24.13
CA SER A 454 1.24 25.97 24.40
C SER A 454 2.49 25.70 23.53
N GLY A 455 2.53 24.60 22.76
CA GLY A 455 3.69 24.27 21.92
C GLY A 455 3.67 25.01 20.57
N PRO A 456 4.81 25.11 19.88
CA PRO A 456 4.92 25.76 18.56
C PRO A 456 4.37 24.90 17.41
N TRP A 457 3.84 23.69 17.68
CA TRP A 457 3.36 22.76 16.68
C TRP A 457 2.03 23.21 16.02
N GLY A 458 1.78 22.74 14.81
CA GLY A 458 0.53 23.00 14.08
C GLY A 458 0.33 24.49 13.75
N ILE A 459 1.43 25.22 13.57
CA ILE A 459 1.46 26.61 13.14
C ILE A 459 2.23 26.65 11.81
N GLU A 460 1.67 27.34 10.84
CA GLU A 460 2.31 27.56 9.54
C GLU A 460 3.39 28.66 9.71
N GLN A 461 4.61 28.34 9.32
CA GLN A 461 5.75 29.25 9.35
C GLN A 461 5.73 30.16 8.11
N GLU A 462 6.56 31.20 8.09
CA GLU A 462 6.68 32.13 6.94
C GLU A 462 7.08 31.43 5.63
N ASP A 463 7.81 30.32 5.71
CA ASP A 463 8.21 29.49 4.57
C ASP A 463 7.13 28.46 4.14
N GLY A 464 5.95 28.50 4.73
CA GLY A 464 4.85 27.55 4.49
C GLY A 464 5.06 26.17 5.17
N SER A 465 6.13 25.99 5.93
CA SER A 465 6.34 24.75 6.70
C SER A 465 5.45 24.71 7.93
N VAL A 466 5.11 23.50 8.38
CA VAL A 466 4.34 23.27 9.61
C VAL A 466 5.19 22.46 10.57
N GLN A 467 5.41 22.95 11.78
CA GLN A 467 6.12 22.23 12.81
C GLN A 467 5.23 21.13 13.40
N LEU A 468 5.74 19.89 13.44
CA LEU A 468 5.08 18.77 14.11
C LEU A 468 5.42 18.77 15.60
N PRO A 469 4.51 18.29 16.48
CA PRO A 469 4.85 18.07 17.88
C PRO A 469 5.89 16.95 18.02
N PRO A 470 6.70 16.94 19.08
CA PRO A 470 7.60 15.82 19.33
C PRO A 470 6.81 14.53 19.57
N THR A 471 7.34 13.42 19.06
CA THR A 471 6.69 12.11 19.23
C THR A 471 6.90 11.55 20.63
N VAL A 472 5.94 10.75 21.10
CA VAL A 472 6.05 9.98 22.34
C VAL A 472 6.25 8.49 22.05
N PRO A 473 6.85 7.71 22.98
CA PRO A 473 7.00 6.26 22.81
C PRO A 473 5.65 5.55 22.63
N LEU A 474 5.66 4.42 21.92
CA LEU A 474 4.45 3.63 21.63
C LEU A 474 4.16 2.62 22.76
N SER A 475 3.89 3.15 23.95
CA SER A 475 3.40 2.40 25.10
C SER A 475 2.20 3.11 25.71
N MET A 476 1.21 2.36 26.18
CA MET A 476 0.03 2.90 26.89
C MET A 476 0.41 3.73 28.13
N ALA A 477 1.60 3.48 28.70
CA ALA A 477 2.12 4.26 29.83
C ALA A 477 2.37 5.74 29.50
N TRP A 478 2.51 6.09 28.21
CA TRP A 478 2.73 7.46 27.73
C TRP A 478 1.46 8.14 27.23
N LEU A 479 0.35 7.40 27.14
CA LEU A 479 -0.94 7.96 26.73
C LEU A 479 -1.73 8.37 27.98
N GLU A 480 -1.68 9.66 28.30
CA GLU A 480 -2.33 10.24 29.47
C GLU A 480 -3.85 10.33 29.30
N GLU A 481 -4.62 10.11 30.37
CA GLU A 481 -6.09 10.19 30.34
C GLU A 481 -6.63 11.57 29.95
N GLY A 482 -5.88 12.64 30.21
CA GLY A 482 -6.19 14.01 29.79
C GLY A 482 -5.68 14.36 28.41
N GLY A 483 -5.07 13.42 27.68
CA GLY A 483 -4.39 13.66 26.41
C GLY A 483 -5.21 13.29 25.18
N ALA A 484 -4.77 13.81 24.02
CA ALA A 484 -5.18 13.37 22.71
C ALA A 484 -3.92 13.11 21.87
N TYR A 485 -3.83 11.94 21.23
CA TYR A 485 -2.65 11.49 20.53
C TYR A 485 -3.00 10.99 19.13
N LEU A 486 -2.31 11.54 18.12
CA LEU A 486 -2.43 11.09 16.73
C LEU A 486 -1.36 10.03 16.46
N LEU A 487 -1.78 8.80 16.21
CA LEU A 487 -0.91 7.72 15.74
C LEU A 487 -0.91 7.73 14.21
N ASP A 488 0.21 8.08 13.62
CA ASP A 488 0.45 7.97 12.17
C ASP A 488 1.03 6.60 11.87
N THR A 489 0.23 5.72 11.28
CA THR A 489 0.63 4.35 10.92
C THR A 489 1.17 4.23 9.49
N GLY A 490 1.23 5.33 8.75
CA GLY A 490 1.57 5.34 7.33
C GLY A 490 0.40 4.96 6.40
N ARG A 491 -0.59 4.18 6.87
CA ARG A 491 -1.79 3.79 6.11
C ARG A 491 -3.06 4.50 6.58
N LEU A 492 -3.16 4.79 7.85
CA LEU A 492 -4.28 5.49 8.48
C LEU A 492 -3.79 6.33 9.66
N PHE A 493 -4.61 7.24 10.12
CA PHE A 493 -4.44 7.96 11.38
C PHE A 493 -5.40 7.41 12.42
N VAL A 494 -4.89 7.14 13.63
CA VAL A 494 -5.71 6.85 14.81
C VAL A 494 -5.58 8.01 15.77
N LEU A 495 -6.67 8.74 15.99
CA LEU A 495 -6.73 9.79 16.99
C LEU A 495 -7.31 9.22 18.28
N TRP A 496 -6.41 8.82 19.19
CA TRP A 496 -6.79 8.35 20.50
C TRP A 496 -7.08 9.53 21.42
N VAL A 497 -8.23 9.50 22.10
CA VAL A 497 -8.72 10.58 22.99
C VAL A 497 -8.94 10.00 24.37
N GLY A 498 -8.19 10.50 25.35
CA GLY A 498 -8.29 10.09 26.75
C GLY A 498 -9.63 10.46 27.36
N ARG A 499 -10.07 9.71 28.36
CA ARG A 499 -11.39 9.88 29.01
C ARG A 499 -11.52 11.21 29.79
N ALA A 500 -10.40 11.80 30.23
CA ALA A 500 -10.32 13.04 30.97
C ALA A 500 -9.83 14.22 30.12
N ILE A 501 -9.96 14.14 28.79
CA ILE A 501 -9.60 15.23 27.87
C ILE A 501 -10.37 16.52 28.18
N SER A 502 -9.76 17.68 27.99
CA SER A 502 -10.40 18.98 28.19
C SER A 502 -11.67 19.12 27.35
N PRO A 503 -12.81 19.53 27.95
CA PRO A 503 -14.04 19.82 27.22
C PRO A 503 -13.83 20.84 26.10
N GLN A 504 -13.06 21.90 26.36
CA GLN A 504 -12.75 22.93 25.37
C GLN A 504 -12.06 22.31 24.14
N TRP A 505 -11.10 21.40 24.33
CA TRP A 505 -10.42 20.73 23.22
C TRP A 505 -11.40 19.95 22.34
N CYS A 506 -12.32 19.19 22.95
CA CYS A 506 -13.34 18.43 22.19
C CYS A 506 -14.29 19.36 21.42
N VAL A 507 -14.75 20.44 22.06
CA VAL A 507 -15.62 21.43 21.39
C VAL A 507 -14.89 22.08 20.21
N GLU A 508 -13.62 22.46 20.36
CA GLU A 508 -12.85 23.04 19.28
C GLU A 508 -12.60 22.07 18.13
N VAL A 509 -12.24 20.80 18.40
CA VAL A 509 -11.83 19.83 17.37
C VAL A 509 -13.02 19.09 16.75
N PHE A 510 -14.00 18.67 17.57
CA PHE A 510 -15.13 17.85 17.10
C PHE A 510 -16.47 18.59 17.09
N GLY A 511 -16.58 19.78 17.74
CA GLY A 511 -17.83 20.50 17.88
C GLY A 511 -18.79 19.99 18.91
N MET A 512 -18.34 19.09 19.77
CA MET A 512 -19.18 18.46 20.78
C MET A 512 -18.43 18.28 22.09
N GLU A 513 -19.15 18.24 23.19
CA GLU A 513 -18.61 17.97 24.51
C GLU A 513 -18.11 16.51 24.63
N PRO A 514 -17.11 16.20 25.48
CA PRO A 514 -16.63 14.83 25.69
C PRO A 514 -17.72 13.84 26.08
N THR A 515 -18.73 14.31 26.85
CA THR A 515 -19.88 13.51 27.26
C THR A 515 -20.83 13.16 26.13
N SER A 516 -20.84 13.97 25.07
CA SER A 516 -21.66 13.82 23.88
C SER A 516 -20.96 12.99 22.78
N LEU A 517 -19.66 12.71 22.94
CA LEU A 517 -18.94 11.83 22.02
C LEU A 517 -19.54 10.42 22.10
N PRO A 518 -20.00 9.84 20.99
CA PRO A 518 -20.54 8.49 20.98
C PRO A 518 -19.48 7.47 21.44
N GLN A 519 -19.90 6.36 22.02
CA GLN A 519 -18.97 5.28 22.37
C GLN A 519 -18.34 4.64 21.14
N ASP A 520 -19.13 4.50 20.07
CA ASP A 520 -18.62 4.17 18.75
C ASP A 520 -18.25 5.47 18.02
N THR A 521 -16.99 5.85 18.10
CA THR A 521 -16.46 7.06 17.47
C THR A 521 -16.08 6.87 16.00
N SER A 522 -16.43 5.74 15.37
CA SER A 522 -16.10 5.47 13.96
C SER A 522 -16.71 6.49 12.98
N GLY A 523 -17.80 7.15 13.37
CA GLY A 523 -18.45 8.22 12.62
C GLY A 523 -17.98 9.64 12.99
N VAL A 524 -17.12 9.80 13.98
CA VAL A 524 -16.61 11.12 14.39
C VAL A 524 -15.45 11.53 13.50
N THR A 525 -15.52 12.73 12.95
CA THR A 525 -14.49 13.26 12.03
C THR A 525 -13.88 14.54 12.58
N VAL A 526 -12.64 14.81 12.19
CA VAL A 526 -11.99 16.09 12.36
C VAL A 526 -12.32 16.94 11.13
N GLU A 527 -13.23 17.90 11.28
CA GLU A 527 -13.69 18.73 10.17
C GLU A 527 -12.62 19.73 9.71
N PRO A 528 -12.26 19.75 8.40
CA PRO A 528 -11.23 20.63 7.88
C PRO A 528 -11.54 22.13 7.98
N GLY A 529 -12.82 22.50 7.99
CA GLY A 529 -13.29 23.88 7.91
C GLY A 529 -13.68 24.52 9.24
N ARG A 530 -13.49 23.84 10.37
CA ARG A 530 -13.88 24.39 11.66
C ARG A 530 -13.00 25.56 12.08
N ASP A 531 -13.61 26.72 12.31
CA ASP A 531 -12.91 27.95 12.69
C ASP A 531 -12.68 28.02 14.21
N ALA A 532 -11.79 27.17 14.71
CA ALA A 532 -11.32 27.16 16.10
C ALA A 532 -9.81 26.96 16.14
N PRO A 533 -9.08 27.59 17.08
CA PRO A 533 -7.62 27.55 17.10
C PRO A 533 -7.04 26.13 17.12
N MET A 534 -7.56 25.26 17.97
CA MET A 534 -7.08 23.89 18.08
C MET A 534 -7.43 23.06 16.84
N SER A 535 -8.63 23.22 16.26
CA SER A 535 -9.02 22.57 15.01
C SER A 535 -8.07 22.93 13.87
N ARG A 536 -7.74 24.22 13.71
CA ARG A 536 -6.78 24.67 12.69
C ARG A 536 -5.42 23.99 12.86
N ARG A 537 -4.89 23.93 14.09
CA ARG A 537 -3.60 23.27 14.38
C ARG A 537 -3.63 21.79 14.06
N VAL A 538 -4.64 21.05 14.51
CA VAL A 538 -4.80 19.63 14.21
C VAL A 538 -4.88 19.38 12.70
N ASN A 539 -5.68 20.18 11.98
CA ASN A 539 -5.83 20.06 10.53
C ASN A 539 -4.53 20.39 9.76
N LEU A 540 -3.73 21.35 10.24
CA LEU A 540 -2.40 21.63 9.66
C LEU A 540 -1.46 20.44 9.82
N VAL A 541 -1.44 19.79 10.99
CA VAL A 541 -0.66 18.57 11.21
C VAL A 541 -1.11 17.44 10.28
N LEU A 542 -2.42 17.18 10.19
CA LEU A 542 -2.98 16.15 9.29
C LEU A 542 -2.63 16.45 7.82
N ARG A 543 -2.78 17.70 7.38
CA ARG A 543 -2.42 18.13 6.02
C ARG A 543 -0.94 17.91 5.73
N LYS A 544 -0.05 18.30 6.66
CA LYS A 544 1.40 18.12 6.54
C LYS A 544 1.79 16.65 6.41
N LEU A 545 1.23 15.79 7.25
CA LEU A 545 1.53 14.36 7.23
C LEU A 545 1.00 13.68 5.94
N ARG A 546 -0.21 14.05 5.48
CA ARG A 546 -0.79 13.53 4.23
C ARG A 546 0.01 13.95 2.99
N ALA A 547 0.52 15.18 2.95
CA ALA A 547 1.31 15.68 1.82
C ALA A 547 2.60 14.88 1.56
N GLN A 548 3.06 14.10 2.52
CA GLN A 548 4.25 13.26 2.43
C GLN A 548 3.95 11.80 2.00
N ARG A 549 2.69 11.48 1.67
CA ARG A 549 2.23 10.10 1.48
C ARG A 549 1.51 9.90 0.14
N PRO A 550 1.74 8.76 -0.52
CA PRO A 550 0.97 8.38 -1.71
C PRO A 550 -0.46 7.93 -1.37
N LEU A 551 -0.69 7.38 -0.17
CA LEU A 551 -2.00 6.99 0.31
C LEU A 551 -2.63 8.09 1.16
N HIS A 552 -3.94 8.28 1.04
CA HIS A 552 -4.68 9.19 1.89
C HIS A 552 -5.05 8.54 3.22
N GLN A 553 -4.46 9.04 4.32
CA GLN A 553 -4.77 8.54 5.65
C GLN A 553 -6.11 9.08 6.13
N GLN A 554 -7.07 8.17 6.32
CA GLN A 554 -8.33 8.45 7.01
C GLN A 554 -8.07 8.55 8.51
N VAL A 555 -8.79 9.43 9.19
CA VAL A 555 -8.71 9.60 10.65
C VAL A 555 -9.77 8.73 11.31
N PHE A 556 -9.34 7.81 12.16
CA PHE A 556 -10.22 7.04 13.05
C PHE A 556 -10.09 7.59 14.47
N VAL A 557 -11.19 8.07 15.02
CA VAL A 557 -11.22 8.57 16.40
C VAL A 557 -11.52 7.42 17.33
N VAL A 558 -10.69 7.24 18.36
CA VAL A 558 -10.87 6.19 19.39
C VAL A 558 -10.87 6.85 20.75
N ARG A 559 -11.97 6.71 21.50
CA ARG A 559 -12.07 7.19 22.88
C ARG A 559 -11.60 6.11 23.85
N GLN A 560 -10.80 6.49 24.83
CA GLN A 560 -10.38 5.60 25.92
C GLN A 560 -11.59 4.99 26.66
N GLY A 561 -11.58 3.67 26.81
CA GLY A 561 -12.68 2.91 27.45
C GLY A 561 -13.84 2.59 26.51
N SER A 562 -13.73 2.93 25.22
CA SER A 562 -14.68 2.48 24.20
C SER A 562 -14.34 1.05 23.75
N GLY A 563 -15.31 0.35 23.13
CA GLY A 563 -15.04 -0.95 22.51
C GLY A 563 -13.98 -0.92 21.39
N LEU A 564 -13.61 0.28 20.91
CA LEU A 564 -12.62 0.50 19.85
C LEU A 564 -11.17 0.53 20.38
N ASP A 565 -10.92 0.54 21.68
CA ASP A 565 -9.55 0.51 22.23
C ASP A 565 -8.73 -0.67 21.70
N ALA A 566 -9.37 -1.80 21.45
CA ALA A 566 -8.71 -2.97 20.84
C ALA A 566 -8.08 -2.68 19.47
N HIS A 567 -8.58 -1.68 18.72
CA HIS A 567 -8.02 -1.27 17.45
C HIS A 567 -6.74 -0.44 17.57
N VAL A 568 -6.47 0.14 18.75
CA VAL A 568 -5.24 0.91 19.03
C VAL A 568 -4.09 0.00 19.44
N LEU A 569 -4.38 -1.04 20.22
CA LEU A 569 -3.39 -1.95 20.78
C LEU A 569 -2.38 -2.52 19.76
N PRO A 570 -2.76 -2.87 18.53
CA PRO A 570 -1.81 -3.33 17.52
C PRO A 570 -0.71 -2.34 17.14
N TYR A 571 -0.95 -1.05 17.35
CA TYR A 571 -0.02 0.02 17.04
C TYR A 571 0.84 0.43 18.24
N ILE A 572 0.54 -0.06 19.43
CA ILE A 572 1.33 0.17 20.65
C ILE A 572 2.45 -0.89 20.70
N VAL A 573 3.51 -0.65 19.93
CA VAL A 573 4.53 -1.65 19.62
C VAL A 573 5.32 -2.09 20.85
N GLU A 574 5.54 -1.20 21.82
CA GLU A 574 6.39 -1.47 22.98
C GLU A 574 5.72 -2.37 24.02
N ASP A 575 4.40 -2.37 24.08
CA ASP A 575 3.66 -3.15 25.06
C ASP A 575 3.45 -4.60 24.62
N ARG A 576 3.17 -5.47 25.57
CA ARG A 576 2.79 -6.85 25.31
C ARG A 576 1.42 -6.91 24.64
N SER A 577 1.27 -7.76 23.63
CA SER A 577 -0.02 -8.08 23.01
C SER A 577 -0.33 -9.58 23.17
N PRO A 578 -1.59 -10.03 22.97
CA PRO A 578 -1.96 -11.45 23.16
C PRO A 578 -1.08 -12.42 22.34
N SER A 579 -0.62 -12.00 21.16
CA SER A 579 0.14 -12.85 20.25
C SER A 579 1.64 -12.57 20.22
N THR A 580 2.12 -11.50 20.89
CA THR A 580 3.53 -11.10 20.82
C THR A 580 4.03 -10.44 22.12
N GLN A 581 5.33 -10.54 22.34
CA GLN A 581 6.05 -10.02 23.51
C GLN A 581 6.07 -8.49 23.56
N SER A 582 6.30 -7.92 24.76
CA SER A 582 6.71 -6.52 24.91
C SER A 582 8.13 -6.28 24.40
N TYR A 583 8.49 -5.02 24.18
CA TYR A 583 9.87 -4.67 23.76
C TYR A 583 10.91 -5.13 24.77
N VAL A 584 10.66 -4.98 26.07
CA VAL A 584 11.56 -5.45 27.13
C VAL A 584 11.76 -6.97 27.07
N GLU A 585 10.66 -7.72 26.95
CA GLU A 585 10.73 -9.19 26.83
C GLU A 585 11.49 -9.62 25.56
N TYR A 586 11.26 -8.91 24.45
CA TYR A 586 11.96 -9.19 23.20
C TYR A 586 13.47 -8.91 23.31
N MET A 587 13.88 -7.81 23.97
CA MET A 587 15.29 -7.51 24.22
C MET A 587 15.96 -8.59 25.07
N VAL A 588 15.27 -9.14 26.09
CA VAL A 588 15.77 -10.26 26.89
C VAL A 588 15.95 -11.52 26.01
N LEU A 589 14.97 -11.82 25.16
CA LEU A 589 15.06 -12.95 24.21
C LEU A 589 16.22 -12.77 23.24
N LEU A 590 16.36 -11.59 22.64
CA LEU A 590 17.42 -11.25 21.71
C LEU A 590 18.79 -11.37 22.36
N HIS A 591 18.94 -10.84 23.57
CA HIS A 591 20.16 -10.98 24.35
C HIS A 591 20.53 -12.45 24.60
N LYS A 592 19.58 -13.27 25.05
CA LYS A 592 19.79 -14.72 25.24
C LYS A 592 20.24 -15.39 23.94
N SER A 593 19.59 -15.06 22.81
CA SER A 593 19.93 -15.63 21.50
C SER A 593 21.32 -15.23 21.01
N VAL A 594 21.75 -14.00 21.29
CA VAL A 594 23.10 -13.50 20.94
C VAL A 594 24.18 -14.10 21.85
N MET A 595 23.82 -14.39 23.12
CA MET A 595 24.74 -14.96 24.10
C MET A 595 24.85 -16.49 24.03
N SER A 596 23.87 -17.18 23.45
CA SER A 596 23.92 -18.63 23.24
C SER A 596 25.05 -19.01 22.28
N LYS A 597 25.79 -20.11 22.60
CA LYS A 597 26.86 -20.64 21.76
C LYS A 597 26.36 -21.08 20.39
#